data_9c144c20d0e0ff642b69c7b05db614e5
#
_entry.id   9c144c20d0e0ff642b69c7b05db614e5
#
_cell.length_a   1.000
_cell.length_b   1.000
_cell.length_c   1.000
_cell.angle_alpha   90.00
_cell.angle_beta   90.00
_cell.angle_gamma   90.00
#
_symmetry.space_group_name_H-M   'P 1'
#
loop_
_entity.id
_entity.type
_entity.pdbx_description
1 polymer ?
#
loop_
_entity_poly.entity_id
_entity_poly.type
_entity_poly.pdbx_seq_one_letter_code
_entity_poly.pdbx_strand_id
1 'polypeptide(L)'
;MALTCEYKKTVVARIQRDKKFARALYAEALNALLEGEIEEGLSMLRDLVHAEISFKELAQQTGLGEKALHRMLSRRGNPTTRNLFAVTKAICECLSIKPYVAVGAHS
;
A
#
# COMPACT_ATOMS: atom_id res chain seq x y z
N MET A 1 -14.31 -3.10 -14.77
CA MET A 1 -15.73 -3.17 -14.45
C MET A 1 -16.13 -1.96 -13.61
N ALA A 2 -17.27 -1.39 -13.93
CA ALA A 2 -17.74 -0.15 -13.29
C ALA A 2 -17.83 -0.29 -11.77
N LEU A 3 -18.35 -1.41 -11.29
CA LEU A 3 -18.52 -1.65 -9.87
C LEU A 3 -17.18 -1.65 -9.13
N THR A 4 -16.16 -2.26 -9.72
CA THR A 4 -14.83 -2.29 -9.13
C THR A 4 -14.22 -0.89 -9.05
N CYS A 5 -14.41 -0.08 -10.10
CA CYS A 5 -13.91 1.30 -10.11
C CYS A 5 -14.56 2.14 -9.04
N GLU A 6 -15.87 1.99 -8.85
CA GLU A 6 -16.59 2.72 -7.81
C GLU A 6 -16.14 2.29 -6.42
N TYR A 7 -15.92 1.00 -6.23
CA TYR A 7 -15.42 0.47 -4.97
C TYR A 7 -14.05 1.08 -4.63
N LYS A 8 -13.15 1.12 -5.61
CA LYS A 8 -11.81 1.69 -5.40
C LYS A 8 -11.88 3.18 -5.05
N LYS A 9 -12.72 3.93 -5.74
CA LYS A 9 -12.91 5.36 -5.42
C LYS A 9 -13.41 5.55 -4.00
N THR A 10 -14.33 4.70 -3.55
CA THR A 10 -14.87 4.75 -2.21
C THR A 10 -13.80 4.46 -1.16
N VAL A 11 -12.96 3.46 -1.40
CA VAL A 11 -11.87 3.11 -0.48
C VAL A 11 -10.87 4.25 -0.40
N VAL A 12 -10.44 4.81 -1.53
CA VAL A 12 -9.51 5.93 -1.55
C VAL A 12 -10.07 7.13 -0.79
N ALA A 13 -11.34 7.47 -1.03
CA ALA A 13 -11.97 8.57 -0.32
C ALA A 13 -12.00 8.34 1.18
N ARG A 14 -12.26 7.11 1.60
CA ARG A 14 -12.29 6.78 3.03
C ARG A 14 -10.90 6.88 3.66
N ILE A 15 -9.87 6.42 2.96
CA ILE A 15 -8.49 6.56 3.44
C ILE A 15 -8.16 8.03 3.67
N GLN A 16 -8.54 8.88 2.72
CA GLN A 16 -8.20 10.31 2.78
C GLN A 16 -8.81 11.02 3.99
N ARG A 17 -10.02 10.63 4.41
CA ARG A 17 -10.70 11.33 5.49
C ARG A 17 -10.63 10.64 6.85
N ASP A 18 -10.14 9.41 6.90
CA ASP A 18 -10.09 8.64 8.14
C ASP A 18 -8.71 8.03 8.35
N LYS A 19 -7.91 8.70 9.18
CA LYS A 19 -6.53 8.26 9.42
C LYS A 19 -6.45 6.93 10.18
N LYS A 20 -7.42 6.62 11.01
CA LYS A 20 -7.46 5.32 11.67
C LYS A 20 -7.67 4.21 10.67
N PHE A 21 -8.54 4.45 9.69
CA PHE A 21 -8.77 3.49 8.62
C PHE A 21 -7.50 3.30 7.79
N ALA A 22 -6.80 4.40 7.47
CA ALA A 22 -5.56 4.33 6.71
C ALA A 22 -4.51 3.47 7.41
N ARG A 23 -4.34 3.66 8.71
CA ARG A 23 -3.37 2.90 9.51
C ARG A 23 -3.77 1.43 9.60
N ALA A 24 -5.05 1.16 9.80
CA ALA A 24 -5.55 -0.21 9.84
C ALA A 24 -5.34 -0.92 8.49
N LEU A 25 -5.58 -0.20 7.40
CA LEU A 25 -5.40 -0.76 6.06
C LEU A 25 -3.92 -1.07 5.79
N TYR A 26 -3.02 -0.20 6.26
CA TYR A 26 -1.59 -0.45 6.13
C TYR A 26 -1.20 -1.73 6.87
N ALA A 27 -1.67 -1.89 8.10
CA ALA A 27 -1.38 -3.11 8.87
C ALA A 27 -1.93 -4.33 8.17
N GLU A 28 -3.14 -4.24 7.64
CA GLU A 28 -3.76 -5.34 6.92
C GLU A 28 -2.99 -5.69 5.64
N ALA A 29 -2.48 -4.68 4.94
CA ALA A 29 -1.69 -4.90 3.74
C ALA A 29 -0.41 -5.69 4.06
N LEU A 30 0.31 -5.31 5.12
CA LEU A 30 1.52 -6.01 5.51
C LEU A 30 1.21 -7.42 6.00
N ASN A 31 0.11 -7.61 6.75
CA ASN A 31 -0.29 -8.93 7.18
C ASN A 31 -0.60 -9.84 5.98
N ALA A 32 -1.28 -9.29 4.97
CA ALA A 32 -1.56 -10.05 3.76
C ALA A 32 -0.27 -10.51 3.08
N LEU A 33 0.70 -9.60 2.96
CA LEU A 33 1.99 -9.94 2.36
C LEU A 33 2.71 -11.03 3.17
N LEU A 34 2.69 -10.92 4.50
CA LEU A 34 3.32 -11.91 5.36
C LEU A 34 2.66 -13.27 5.26
N GLU A 35 1.36 -13.31 5.00
CA GLU A 35 0.61 -14.56 4.83
C GLU A 35 0.70 -15.12 3.40
N GLY A 36 1.39 -14.42 2.52
CA GLY A 36 1.53 -14.88 1.13
C GLY A 36 0.42 -14.43 0.21
N GLU A 37 -0.49 -13.59 0.69
CA GLU A 37 -1.56 -13.03 -0.13
C GLU A 37 -1.06 -11.78 -0.82
N ILE A 38 -0.19 -11.99 -1.81
CA ILE A 38 0.57 -10.89 -2.42
C ILE A 38 -0.32 -9.92 -3.20
N GLU A 39 -1.23 -10.43 -4.02
CA GLU A 39 -2.09 -9.55 -4.82
C GLU A 39 -2.92 -8.62 -3.94
N GLU A 40 -3.48 -9.14 -2.87
CA GLU A 40 -4.30 -8.36 -1.95
C GLU A 40 -3.47 -7.32 -1.22
N GLY A 41 -2.28 -7.71 -0.76
CA GLY A 41 -1.38 -6.77 -0.09
C GLY A 41 -0.95 -5.63 -0.99
N LEU A 42 -0.54 -5.95 -2.22
CA LEU A 42 -0.14 -4.92 -3.18
C LEU A 42 -1.30 -4.00 -3.54
N SER A 43 -2.51 -4.55 -3.65
CA SER A 43 -3.70 -3.75 -3.95
C SER A 43 -3.97 -2.72 -2.86
N MET A 44 -3.86 -3.13 -1.60
CA MET A 44 -4.05 -2.23 -0.46
C MET A 44 -2.99 -1.14 -0.43
N LEU A 45 -1.73 -1.50 -0.68
CA LEU A 45 -0.65 -0.52 -0.74
C LEU A 45 -0.89 0.49 -1.87
N ARG A 46 -1.36 0.02 -3.01
CA ARG A 46 -1.68 0.91 -4.13
C ARG A 46 -2.76 1.91 -3.76
N ASP A 47 -3.80 1.46 -3.08
CA ASP A 47 -4.86 2.37 -2.65
C ASP A 47 -4.33 3.42 -1.67
N LEU A 48 -3.44 3.02 -0.77
CA LEU A 48 -2.81 3.94 0.17
C LEU A 48 -1.95 4.99 -0.55
N VAL A 49 -1.20 4.56 -1.57
CA VAL A 49 -0.40 5.50 -2.36
C VAL A 49 -1.28 6.52 -3.06
N HIS A 50 -2.36 6.06 -3.70
CA HIS A 50 -3.31 6.95 -4.37
C HIS A 50 -3.90 7.97 -3.40
N ALA A 51 -4.27 7.52 -2.21
CA ALA A 51 -4.99 8.35 -1.25
C ALA A 51 -4.07 9.33 -0.51
N GLU A 52 -2.87 8.90 -0.14
CA GLU A 52 -2.04 9.64 0.79
C GLU A 52 -0.83 10.33 0.17
N ILE A 53 -0.26 9.78 -0.88
CA ILE A 53 0.98 10.31 -1.44
C ILE A 53 0.81 10.80 -2.87
N SER A 54 0.35 9.99 -3.75
CA SER A 54 0.33 10.05 -5.20
C SER A 54 1.56 9.32 -5.77
N PHE A 55 1.38 8.76 -6.95
CA PHE A 55 2.48 8.03 -7.60
C PHE A 55 3.60 8.97 -8.05
N LYS A 56 3.26 10.19 -8.40
CA LYS A 56 4.26 11.19 -8.79
C LYS A 56 5.19 11.51 -7.63
N GLU A 57 4.61 11.75 -6.45
CA GLU A 57 5.39 12.07 -5.27
C GLU A 57 6.19 10.88 -4.77
N LEU A 58 5.59 9.69 -4.83
CA LEU A 58 6.28 8.46 -4.46
C LEU A 58 7.50 8.23 -5.35
N ALA A 59 7.38 8.51 -6.64
CA ALA A 59 8.50 8.41 -7.57
C ALA A 59 9.64 9.35 -7.17
N GLN A 60 9.31 10.56 -6.76
CA GLN A 60 10.31 11.52 -6.31
C GLN A 60 11.00 11.06 -5.03
N GLN A 61 10.26 10.51 -4.09
CA GLN A 61 10.81 10.07 -2.81
C GLN A 61 11.69 8.83 -2.94
N THR A 62 11.31 7.90 -3.80
CA THR A 62 11.99 6.62 -3.92
C THR A 62 13.07 6.59 -5.00
N GLY A 63 13.02 7.53 -5.93
CA GLY A 63 13.90 7.52 -7.10
C GLY A 63 13.49 6.51 -8.17
N LEU A 64 12.35 5.87 -8.00
CA LEU A 64 11.82 4.92 -8.97
C LEU A 64 10.92 5.63 -9.96
N GLY A 65 10.83 5.09 -11.19
CA GLY A 65 9.96 5.67 -12.19
C GLY A 65 8.49 5.46 -11.87
N GLU A 66 7.66 6.43 -12.22
CA GLU A 66 6.23 6.37 -11.95
C GLU A 66 5.58 5.16 -12.60
N LYS A 67 5.94 4.86 -13.85
CA LYS A 67 5.42 3.68 -14.54
C LYS A 67 5.86 2.38 -13.87
N ALA A 68 7.09 2.34 -13.39
CA ALA A 68 7.60 1.17 -12.67
C ALA A 68 6.83 0.96 -11.38
N LEU A 69 6.52 2.03 -10.66
CA LEU A 69 5.74 1.96 -9.43
C LEU A 69 4.32 1.43 -9.68
N HIS A 70 3.66 1.93 -10.73
CA HIS A 70 2.34 1.42 -11.11
C HIS A 70 2.39 -0.06 -11.42
N ARG A 71 3.43 -0.49 -12.11
CA ARG A 71 3.58 -1.91 -12.48
C ARG A 71 3.86 -2.78 -11.26
N MET A 72 4.72 -2.31 -10.35
CA MET A 72 5.03 -3.05 -9.13
C MET A 72 3.83 -3.30 -8.25
N LEU A 73 2.94 -2.31 -8.17
CA LEU A 73 1.77 -2.39 -7.31
C LEU A 73 0.51 -2.83 -8.05
N SER A 74 0.67 -3.26 -9.31
CA SER A 74 -0.45 -3.80 -10.06
C SER A 74 -0.76 -5.22 -9.61
N ARG A 75 -1.88 -5.75 -10.06
CA ARG A 75 -2.32 -7.10 -9.70
C ARG A 75 -1.28 -8.18 -9.98
N ARG A 76 -0.52 -8.02 -11.06
CA ARG A 76 0.53 -8.96 -11.43
C ARG A 76 1.92 -8.44 -11.10
N GLY A 77 1.97 -7.47 -10.22
CA GLY A 77 3.23 -6.87 -9.84
C GLY A 77 4.12 -7.86 -9.09
N ASN A 78 5.41 -7.70 -9.28
CA ASN A 78 6.40 -8.52 -8.59
C ASN A 78 7.57 -7.64 -8.19
N PRO A 79 7.36 -6.74 -7.23
CA PRO A 79 8.44 -5.84 -6.81
C PRO A 79 9.55 -6.62 -6.12
N THR A 80 10.78 -6.11 -6.27
CA THR A 80 11.88 -6.65 -5.48
C THR A 80 11.67 -6.29 -4.01
N THR A 81 12.31 -7.00 -3.12
CA THR A 81 12.24 -6.69 -1.69
C THR A 81 12.64 -5.26 -1.41
N ARG A 82 13.71 -4.80 -2.04
CA ARG A 82 14.19 -3.43 -1.87
C ARG A 82 13.14 -2.40 -2.28
N ASN A 83 12.56 -2.59 -3.45
CA ASN A 83 11.57 -1.65 -3.97
C ASN A 83 10.28 -1.68 -3.14
N LEU A 84 9.85 -2.87 -2.74
CA LEU A 84 8.67 -3.00 -1.89
C LEU A 84 8.85 -2.26 -0.58
N PHE A 85 9.98 -2.44 0.08
CA PHE A 85 10.22 -1.77 1.35
C PHE A 85 10.45 -0.27 1.21
N ALA A 86 10.95 0.19 0.06
CA ALA A 86 11.00 1.62 -0.21
C ALA A 86 9.60 2.23 -0.24
N VAL A 87 8.65 1.53 -0.87
CA VAL A 87 7.26 1.97 -0.93
C VAL A 87 6.62 1.96 0.46
N THR A 88 6.77 0.86 1.20
CA THR A 88 6.16 0.77 2.53
C THR A 88 6.72 1.82 3.47
N LYS A 89 8.01 2.10 3.38
CA LYS A 89 8.63 3.13 4.21
C LYS A 89 8.08 4.52 3.89
N ALA A 90 7.89 4.82 2.61
CA ALA A 90 7.33 6.10 2.20
C ALA A 90 5.90 6.28 2.73
N ILE A 91 5.10 5.21 2.69
CA ILE A 91 3.74 5.24 3.24
C ILE A 91 3.78 5.48 4.74
N CYS A 92 4.67 4.80 5.47
CA CYS A 92 4.81 4.99 6.92
C CYS A 92 5.15 6.42 7.27
N GLU A 93 6.07 7.03 6.54
CA GLU A 93 6.46 8.41 6.79
C GLU A 93 5.28 9.34 6.53
N CYS A 94 4.52 9.09 5.48
CA CYS A 94 3.35 9.88 5.15
C CYS A 94 2.27 9.77 6.22
N LEU A 95 2.06 8.57 6.77
CA LEU A 95 1.05 8.34 7.81
C LEU A 95 1.55 8.65 9.21
N SER A 96 2.83 9.00 9.36
CA SER A 96 3.46 9.28 10.66
C SER A 96 3.33 8.09 11.61
N ILE A 97 3.59 6.90 11.10
CA ILE A 97 3.53 5.68 11.91
C ILE A 97 4.87 4.96 11.89
N LYS A 98 5.09 4.15 12.93
CA LYS A 98 6.27 3.31 13.02
C LYS A 98 5.78 1.87 13.19
N PRO A 99 5.84 1.06 12.12
CA PRO A 99 5.36 -0.31 12.21
C PRO A 99 6.31 -1.20 13.00
N TYR A 100 5.77 -2.22 13.62
CA TYR A 100 6.55 -3.26 14.26
C TYR A 100 5.82 -4.58 14.09
N VAL A 101 6.55 -5.68 14.20
CA VAL A 101 5.98 -7.01 14.05
C VAL A 101 5.75 -7.62 15.42
N ALA A 102 4.53 -8.08 15.64
CA ALA A 102 4.21 -8.86 16.82
C ALA A 102 3.89 -10.28 16.36
N VAL A 103 4.46 -11.26 17.03
CA VAL A 103 4.30 -12.65 16.66
C VAL A 103 3.35 -13.31 17.62
N GLY A 104 2.23 -13.83 17.09
CA GLY A 104 1.27 -14.58 17.88
C GLY A 104 1.44 -16.07 17.66
N ALA A 105 0.94 -16.87 18.60
CA ALA A 105 0.94 -18.31 18.44
C ALA A 105 -0.16 -18.71 17.47
N HIS A 106 0.17 -19.59 16.52
CA HIS A 106 -0.81 -20.15 15.62
C HIS A 106 -1.41 -21.41 16.27
N SER A 107 -2.71 -21.41 16.40
CA SER A 107 -3.42 -22.53 17.02
C SER A 107 -4.02 -23.50 15.99
#